data_993f7a496771346d44ce7089a305fc5c
#
_entry.id   993f7a496771346d44ce7089a305fc5c
#
_cell.length_a   1.000
_cell.length_b   1.000
_cell.length_c   1.000
_cell.angle_alpha   90.00
_cell.angle_beta   90.00
_cell.angle_gamma   90.00
#
_symmetry.space_group_name_H-M   'P 1'
#
loop_
_entity.id
_entity.type
_entity.pdbx_description
1 polymer ?
#
loop_
_entity_poly.entity_id
_entity_poly.type
_entity_poly.pdbx_seq_one_letter_code
_entity_poly.pdbx_strand_id
1 'polypeptide(L)'
;MAKRREKPIDVIAYLSTDGNMYSVPGKEKKQLRYIKEYAKAHKINIVRTMNRDIVGNRDVLKHFKTMATLIANGYADGVIVVNTEAISVSMADAYYKVGMIAEVGGTFISVDEGRLALRREA
;
A
#
# COMPACT_ATOMS: atom_id res chain seq x y z
N MET A 1 19.05 27.92 9.53
CA MET A 1 18.68 26.63 10.01
C MET A 1 18.84 25.60 8.92
N ALA A 2 19.42 24.51 9.27
CA ALA A 2 19.60 23.46 8.29
C ALA A 2 18.25 22.93 7.87
N LYS A 3 18.08 22.79 6.59
CA LYS A 3 16.89 22.20 6.11
C LYS A 3 16.82 20.75 6.59
N ARG A 4 15.71 20.40 7.19
CA ARG A 4 15.55 19.04 7.63
C ARG A 4 15.49 18.12 6.43
N ARG A 5 16.36 17.18 6.42
CA ARG A 5 16.33 16.20 5.36
C ARG A 5 15.28 15.15 5.69
N GLU A 6 14.37 14.96 4.78
CA GLU A 6 13.37 13.93 5.00
C GLU A 6 14.00 12.56 4.90
N LYS A 7 13.74 11.76 5.87
CA LYS A 7 14.19 10.39 5.82
C LYS A 7 13.32 9.61 4.87
N PRO A 8 13.90 8.69 4.10
CA PRO A 8 13.09 7.78 3.31
C PRO A 8 12.19 6.99 4.25
N ILE A 9 10.97 6.74 3.84
CA ILE A 9 10.08 5.90 4.62
C ILE A 9 10.13 4.49 4.08
N ASP A 10 9.96 3.53 4.98
CA ASP A 10 9.99 2.11 4.63
C ASP A 10 8.57 1.63 4.47
N VAL A 11 8.25 1.08 3.32
CA VAL A 11 6.89 0.67 3.04
C VAL A 11 6.82 -0.77 2.56
N ILE A 12 5.65 -1.35 2.73
CA ILE A 12 5.32 -2.65 2.17
C ILE A 12 4.58 -2.40 0.87
N ALA A 13 5.07 -2.96 -0.22
CA ALA A 13 4.38 -2.85 -1.50
C ALA A 13 3.34 -3.97 -1.58
N TYR A 14 2.10 -3.61 -1.79
CA TYR A 14 1.02 -4.58 -1.88
C TYR A 14 0.51 -4.66 -3.31
N LEU A 15 0.57 -5.85 -3.88
CA LEU A 15 0.19 -6.09 -5.27
C LEU A 15 -1.13 -6.81 -5.31
N SER A 16 -2.08 -6.28 -6.06
CA SER A 16 -3.40 -6.86 -6.17
C SER A 16 -3.97 -6.56 -7.54
N THR A 17 -4.30 -7.59 -8.29
CA THR A 17 -4.93 -7.43 -9.59
C THR A 17 -6.04 -8.46 -9.73
N ASP A 18 -6.96 -8.18 -10.61
CA ASP A 18 -7.97 -9.15 -11.00
C ASP A 18 -7.47 -9.94 -12.20
N GLY A 19 -7.93 -11.17 -12.30
CA GLY A 19 -7.57 -12.00 -13.43
C GLY A 19 -7.40 -13.44 -13.01
N ASN A 20 -7.00 -14.25 -13.98
CA ASN A 20 -6.79 -15.67 -13.72
C ASN A 20 -5.30 -15.92 -13.46
N MET A 21 -4.99 -17.17 -13.14
CA MET A 21 -3.62 -17.53 -12.77
C MET A 21 -2.61 -17.27 -13.88
N TYR A 22 -3.06 -17.13 -15.12
CA TYR A 22 -2.14 -16.88 -16.23
C TYR A 22 -1.83 -15.40 -16.41
N SER A 23 -2.79 -14.53 -16.11
CA SER A 23 -2.61 -13.10 -16.33
C SER A 23 -2.13 -12.34 -15.11
N VAL A 24 -2.45 -12.83 -13.90
CA VAL A 24 -2.12 -12.12 -12.67
C VAL A 24 -0.61 -11.90 -12.49
N PRO A 25 0.26 -12.90 -12.71
CA PRO A 25 1.69 -12.65 -12.50
C PRO A 25 2.23 -11.52 -13.36
N GLY A 26 1.78 -11.44 -14.63
CA GLY A 26 2.23 -10.35 -15.49
C GLY A 26 1.73 -8.99 -15.05
N LYS A 27 0.47 -8.95 -14.61
CA LYS A 27 -0.11 -7.70 -14.12
C LYS A 27 0.56 -7.25 -12.84
N GLU A 28 0.85 -8.17 -11.93
CA GLU A 28 1.54 -7.82 -10.69
C GLU A 28 2.94 -7.32 -10.94
N LYS A 29 3.63 -7.92 -11.89
CA LYS A 29 4.96 -7.47 -12.26
C LYS A 29 4.92 -6.03 -12.76
N LYS A 30 3.90 -5.70 -13.54
CA LYS A 30 3.72 -4.35 -14.06
C LYS A 30 3.41 -3.38 -12.93
N GLN A 31 2.54 -3.77 -12.01
CA GLN A 31 2.25 -2.94 -10.85
C GLN A 31 3.51 -2.68 -10.04
N LEU A 32 4.29 -3.70 -9.80
CA LEU A 32 5.51 -3.56 -9.02
C LEU A 32 6.49 -2.61 -9.70
N ARG A 33 6.57 -2.66 -11.01
CA ARG A 33 7.45 -1.75 -11.73
C ARG A 33 7.00 -0.30 -11.55
N TYR A 34 5.70 -0.03 -11.66
CA TYR A 34 5.19 1.32 -11.43
C TYR A 34 5.44 1.79 -10.01
N ILE A 35 5.23 0.89 -9.05
CA ILE A 35 5.46 1.22 -7.65
C ILE A 35 6.93 1.52 -7.41
N LYS A 36 7.83 0.73 -7.98
CA LYS A 36 9.26 0.95 -7.81
C LYS A 36 9.71 2.27 -8.42
N GLU A 37 9.15 2.63 -9.57
CA GLU A 37 9.48 3.90 -10.20
C GLU A 37 9.02 5.07 -9.36
N TYR A 38 7.81 4.98 -8.83
CA TYR A 38 7.28 6.01 -7.95
C TYR A 38 8.12 6.11 -6.69
N ALA A 39 8.45 4.97 -6.09
CA ALA A 39 9.23 4.95 -4.86
C ALA A 39 10.59 5.59 -5.06
N LYS A 40 11.23 5.31 -6.18
CA LYS A 40 12.53 5.89 -6.48
C LYS A 40 12.44 7.40 -6.60
N ALA A 41 11.40 7.89 -7.25
CA ALA A 41 11.24 9.33 -7.46
C ALA A 41 10.90 10.07 -6.16
N HIS A 42 10.31 9.40 -5.19
CA HIS A 42 9.84 10.03 -3.97
C HIS A 42 10.58 9.58 -2.72
N LYS A 43 11.73 8.93 -2.88
CA LYS A 43 12.58 8.52 -1.76
C LYS A 43 11.85 7.61 -0.79
N ILE A 44 11.23 6.58 -1.35
CA ILE A 44 10.51 5.58 -0.58
C ILE A 44 11.25 4.26 -0.71
N ASN A 45 11.47 3.59 0.42
CA ASN A 45 12.10 2.27 0.43
C ASN A 45 11.05 1.19 0.49
N ILE A 46 11.11 0.24 -0.43
CA ILE A 46 10.21 -0.90 -0.38
C ILE A 46 10.95 -2.01 0.37
N VAL A 47 10.50 -2.29 1.60
CA VAL A 47 11.18 -3.28 2.45
C VAL A 47 10.59 -4.66 2.30
N ARG A 48 9.40 -4.76 1.75
CA ARG A 48 8.74 -6.04 1.55
C ARG A 48 7.67 -5.90 0.49
N THR A 49 7.44 -6.98 -0.24
CA THR A 49 6.37 -7.04 -1.23
C THR A 49 5.41 -8.16 -0.83
N MET A 50 4.12 -7.85 -0.81
CA MET A 50 3.09 -8.83 -0.54
C MET A 50 2.12 -8.87 -1.71
N ASN A 51 1.63 -10.05 -2.02
CA ASN A 51 0.70 -10.25 -3.12
C ASN A 51 -0.63 -10.73 -2.58
N ARG A 52 -1.70 -10.32 -3.26
CA ARG A 52 -2.99 -10.88 -2.95
C ARG A 52 -3.01 -12.34 -3.39
N ASP A 53 -3.59 -13.19 -2.55
CA ASP A 53 -3.81 -14.56 -2.94
C ASP A 53 -4.80 -14.58 -4.10
N ILE A 54 -4.49 -15.35 -5.12
CA ILE A 54 -5.36 -15.51 -6.28
C ILE A 54 -6.75 -15.98 -5.91
N VAL A 55 -6.86 -16.67 -4.80
CA VAL A 55 -8.06 -17.45 -4.49
C VAL A 55 -9.22 -16.62 -3.98
N GLY A 56 -9.03 -15.45 -3.45
CA GLY A 56 -10.18 -14.76 -2.97
C GLY A 56 -9.97 -13.37 -2.42
N ASN A 57 -11.01 -12.55 -2.56
CA ASN A 57 -10.96 -11.16 -2.12
C ASN A 57 -10.90 -10.99 -0.62
N ARG A 58 -11.34 -12.00 0.14
CA ARG A 58 -11.28 -11.86 1.59
C ARG A 58 -9.87 -11.78 2.10
N ASP A 59 -8.91 -12.25 1.32
CA ASP A 59 -7.53 -12.22 1.74
C ASP A 59 -6.96 -10.82 1.76
N VAL A 60 -7.53 -9.91 0.99
CA VAL A 60 -7.08 -8.52 0.98
C VAL A 60 -7.20 -7.90 2.37
N LEU A 61 -8.36 -8.05 3.01
CA LEU A 61 -8.54 -7.49 4.34
C LEU A 61 -7.59 -8.14 5.34
N LYS A 62 -7.42 -9.45 5.24
CA LYS A 62 -6.53 -10.17 6.11
C LYS A 62 -5.09 -9.68 5.93
N HIS A 63 -4.69 -9.44 4.70
CA HIS A 63 -3.36 -8.91 4.40
C HIS A 63 -3.17 -7.53 4.99
N PHE A 64 -4.22 -6.70 4.95
CA PHE A 64 -4.14 -5.37 5.53
C PHE A 64 -4.00 -5.42 7.04
N LYS A 65 -4.68 -6.37 7.69
CA LYS A 65 -4.51 -6.56 9.13
C LYS A 65 -3.06 -6.96 9.45
N THR A 66 -2.50 -7.84 8.62
CA THR A 66 -1.09 -8.26 8.81
C THR A 66 -0.16 -7.07 8.62
N MET A 67 -0.38 -6.27 7.59
CA MET A 67 0.48 -5.12 7.35
C MET A 67 0.36 -4.09 8.48
N ALA A 68 -0.85 -3.88 8.99
CA ALA A 68 -1.04 -2.97 10.12
C ALA A 68 -0.25 -3.46 11.34
N THR A 69 -0.25 -4.77 11.59
CA THR A 69 0.51 -5.33 12.69
C THR A 69 2.02 -5.11 12.50
N LEU A 70 2.50 -5.30 11.29
CA LEU A 70 3.91 -5.09 11.00
C LEU A 70 4.30 -3.63 11.21
N ILE A 71 3.42 -2.71 10.84
CA ILE A 71 3.69 -1.29 11.04
C ILE A 71 3.66 -0.96 12.52
N ALA A 72 2.68 -1.48 13.26
CA ALA A 72 2.59 -1.25 14.69
C ALA A 72 3.84 -1.73 15.41
N ASN A 73 4.48 -2.78 14.90
CA ASN A 73 5.68 -3.34 15.49
C ASN A 73 6.97 -2.68 15.00
N GLY A 74 6.86 -1.64 14.18
CA GLY A 74 8.02 -0.90 13.72
C GLY A 74 8.74 -1.51 12.54
N TYR A 75 8.16 -2.54 11.91
CA TYR A 75 8.80 -3.18 10.78
C TYR A 75 8.78 -2.32 9.53
N ALA A 76 7.74 -1.52 9.38
CA ALA A 76 7.59 -0.63 8.24
C ALA A 76 6.85 0.61 8.68
N ASP A 77 6.89 1.63 7.84
CA ASP A 77 6.23 2.91 8.12
C ASP A 77 4.90 3.04 7.41
N GLY A 78 4.67 2.24 6.39
CA GLY A 78 3.44 2.35 5.64
C GLY A 78 3.29 1.31 4.56
N VAL A 79 2.28 1.52 3.72
CA VAL A 79 1.93 0.62 2.62
C VAL A 79 1.84 1.43 1.34
N ILE A 80 2.30 0.86 0.23
CA ILE A 80 2.14 1.48 -1.08
C ILE A 80 1.43 0.51 -2.02
N VAL A 81 0.45 1.04 -2.75
CA VAL A 81 -0.31 0.29 -3.75
C VAL A 81 -0.35 1.09 -5.04
N VAL A 82 -0.73 0.46 -6.14
CA VAL A 82 -0.80 1.18 -7.40
C VAL A 82 -1.98 2.15 -7.42
N ASN A 83 -3.13 1.73 -6.93
CA ASN A 83 -4.29 2.61 -6.76
C ASN A 83 -5.29 1.93 -5.82
N THR A 84 -6.30 2.70 -5.40
CA THR A 84 -7.27 2.16 -4.44
C THR A 84 -8.19 1.13 -5.07
N GLU A 85 -8.41 1.19 -6.37
CA GLU A 85 -9.25 0.19 -7.04
C GLU A 85 -8.63 -1.19 -6.99
N ALA A 86 -7.32 -1.27 -6.91
CA ALA A 86 -6.65 -2.57 -6.86
C ALA A 86 -6.93 -3.32 -5.57
N ILE A 87 -7.33 -2.62 -4.52
CA ILE A 87 -7.51 -3.23 -3.20
C ILE A 87 -8.96 -3.24 -2.73
N SER A 88 -9.85 -2.58 -3.46
CA SER A 88 -11.22 -2.40 -2.96
C SER A 88 -12.20 -2.29 -4.10
N VAL A 89 -13.42 -2.74 -3.85
CA VAL A 89 -14.50 -2.67 -4.82
C VAL A 89 -15.34 -1.40 -4.63
N SER A 90 -15.13 -0.67 -3.55
CA SER A 90 -15.90 0.54 -3.28
C SER A 90 -15.03 1.55 -2.56
N MET A 91 -15.46 2.81 -2.63
CA MET A 91 -14.76 3.88 -1.95
C MET A 91 -14.77 3.68 -0.43
N ALA A 92 -15.92 3.24 0.11
CA ALA A 92 -16.03 3.00 1.55
C ALA A 92 -15.05 1.93 2.01
N ASP A 93 -14.93 0.86 1.23
CA ASP A 93 -14.02 -0.23 1.57
C ASP A 93 -12.57 0.25 1.49
N ALA A 94 -12.26 1.08 0.50
CA ALA A 94 -10.92 1.64 0.37
C ALA A 94 -10.57 2.49 1.59
N TYR A 95 -11.48 3.36 2.02
CA TYR A 95 -11.24 4.19 3.19
C TYR A 95 -11.10 3.38 4.46
N TYR A 96 -11.83 2.29 4.55
CA TYR A 96 -11.67 1.40 5.69
C TYR A 96 -10.25 0.86 5.78
N LYS A 97 -9.70 0.45 4.65
CA LYS A 97 -8.34 -0.09 4.61
C LYS A 97 -7.30 1.00 4.87
N VAL A 98 -7.50 2.18 4.31
CA VAL A 98 -6.62 3.31 4.59
C VAL A 98 -6.65 3.62 6.09
N GLY A 99 -7.84 3.57 6.70
CA GLY A 99 -7.99 3.80 8.12
C GLY A 99 -7.26 2.80 8.98
N MET A 100 -7.24 1.53 8.57
CA MET A 100 -6.51 0.51 9.31
C MET A 100 -5.02 0.85 9.42
N ILE A 101 -4.45 1.35 8.34
CA ILE A 101 -3.04 1.72 8.33
C ILE A 101 -2.83 2.99 9.13
N ALA A 102 -3.73 3.95 8.99
CA ALA A 102 -3.62 5.22 9.72
C ALA A 102 -3.73 5.02 11.23
N GLU A 103 -4.55 4.07 11.68
CA GLU A 103 -4.74 3.80 13.10
C GLU A 103 -3.47 3.38 13.81
N VAL A 104 -2.58 2.72 13.10
CA VAL A 104 -1.32 2.28 13.70
C VAL A 104 -0.19 3.27 13.41
N GLY A 105 -0.56 4.48 12.97
CA GLY A 105 0.44 5.50 12.68
C GLY A 105 1.12 5.36 11.35
N GLY A 106 0.59 4.53 10.46
CA GLY A 106 1.22 4.28 9.18
C GLY A 106 0.79 5.26 8.10
N THR A 107 1.57 5.30 7.03
CA THR A 107 1.30 6.11 5.86
C THR A 107 0.78 5.21 4.75
N PHE A 108 -0.29 5.63 4.09
CA PHE A 108 -0.83 4.90 2.95
C PHE A 108 -0.56 5.70 1.68
N ILE A 109 0.08 5.06 0.72
CA ILE A 109 0.46 5.72 -0.52
C ILE A 109 -0.13 4.96 -1.69
N SER A 110 -0.76 5.71 -2.60
CA SER A 110 -1.24 5.19 -3.87
C SER A 110 -0.42 5.85 -4.96
N VAL A 111 0.12 5.06 -5.89
CA VAL A 111 0.91 5.65 -6.97
C VAL A 111 0.06 6.63 -7.78
N ASP A 112 -1.19 6.26 -8.05
CA ASP A 112 -2.06 7.10 -8.88
C ASP A 112 -2.63 8.28 -8.13
N GLU A 113 -2.85 8.14 -6.83
CA GLU A 113 -3.61 9.13 -6.06
C GLU A 113 -2.78 9.88 -5.02
N GLY A 114 -1.55 9.44 -4.81
CA GLY A 114 -0.67 10.08 -3.82
C GLY A 114 -0.90 9.54 -2.42
N ARG A 115 -0.48 10.32 -1.44
CA ARG A 115 -0.66 9.91 -0.04
C ARG A 115 -2.11 10.10 0.35
N LEU A 116 -2.66 9.07 0.96
CA LEU A 116 -4.06 9.09 1.37
C LEU A 116 -4.15 9.06 2.87
N ALA A 117 -5.08 9.83 3.41
CA ALA A 117 -5.33 9.87 4.84
C ALA A 117 -6.80 10.18 5.05
N LEU A 118 -7.33 9.72 6.16
CA LEU A 118 -8.68 10.09 6.54
C LEU A 118 -8.64 11.52 7.01
N ARG A 119 -9.48 12.35 6.41
CA ARG A 119 -9.56 13.73 6.80
C ARG A 119 -10.40 13.85 8.05
N ARG A 120 -9.84 14.50 9.06
CA ARG A 120 -10.58 14.73 10.26
C ARG A 120 -11.26 16.07 10.19
N GLU A 121 -12.54 16.07 10.40
CA GLU A 121 -13.26 17.33 10.45
C GLU A 121 -12.99 18.02 11.76
N ALA A 122 -12.71 19.28 11.66
CA ALA A 122 -12.48 20.06 12.85
C ALA A 122 -13.80 20.37 13.53
#